data_399feb9f89c0ead725254cbdc11f10e0
#
_entry.id   399feb9f89c0ead725254cbdc11f10e0
#
_cell.length_a   1.000
_cell.length_b   1.000
_cell.length_c   1.000
_cell.angle_alpha   90.00
_cell.angle_beta   90.00
_cell.angle_gamma   90.00
#
_symmetry.space_group_name_H-M   'P 1'
#
loop_
_entity.id
_entity.type
_entity.pdbx_description
1 polymer ?
#
loop_
_entity_poly.entity_id
_entity_poly.type
_entity_poly.pdbx_seq_one_letter_code
_entity_poly.pdbx_strand_id
1 'polypeptide(L)'
;AGDMWGCGYSLKLMGGTKSGASDPECAKVVAEEAKEMGVFNNIIERKSFGASEDYSHFMSTVQAAGGKGTYVQVGTNRKAGHHNNHFDFDEKTLGNALELMSRCVWRTLAK
;
A
#
# COMPACT_ATOMS: atom_id res chain seq x y z
N ALA A 1 1.47 -28.74 -19.10
CA ALA A 1 1.01 -28.50 -20.50
C ALA A 1 2.11 -28.88 -21.48
N GLY A 2 3.37 -28.43 -21.36
CA GLY A 2 4.44 -28.73 -22.29
C GLY A 2 4.62 -30.25 -22.58
N ASP A 3 4.69 -31.04 -21.53
CA ASP A 3 4.86 -32.49 -21.64
C ASP A 3 3.72 -33.17 -22.40
N MET A 4 2.50 -32.68 -22.27
CA MET A 4 1.32 -33.22 -22.98
C MET A 4 1.43 -33.09 -24.51
N TRP A 5 2.22 -32.15 -24.97
CA TRP A 5 2.41 -31.82 -26.38
C TRP A 5 3.83 -32.14 -26.90
N GLY A 6 4.62 -32.85 -26.10
CA GLY A 6 6.00 -33.20 -26.45
C GLY A 6 6.94 -32.02 -26.64
N CYS A 7 6.60 -30.85 -26.03
CA CYS A 7 7.41 -29.65 -26.08
C CYS A 7 8.35 -29.59 -24.88
N GLY A 8 9.63 -29.32 -25.14
CA GLY A 8 10.58 -28.99 -24.08
C GLY A 8 10.23 -27.62 -23.49
N TYR A 9 10.38 -27.45 -22.16
CA TYR A 9 10.21 -26.18 -21.50
C TYR A 9 11.25 -25.98 -20.41
N SER A 10 11.51 -24.73 -20.04
CA SER A 10 12.24 -24.37 -18.84
C SER A 10 11.49 -23.29 -18.07
N LEU A 11 11.50 -23.40 -16.74
CA LEU A 11 10.89 -22.44 -15.85
C LEU A 11 11.96 -21.89 -14.91
N LYS A 12 12.11 -20.55 -14.87
CA LYS A 12 12.99 -19.87 -13.94
C LYS A 12 12.17 -18.86 -13.13
N LEU A 13 12.17 -19.03 -11.81
CA LEU A 13 11.57 -18.03 -10.93
C LEU A 13 12.47 -16.77 -10.92
N MET A 14 11.92 -15.64 -11.35
CA MET A 14 12.66 -14.37 -11.48
C MET A 14 12.37 -13.40 -10.34
N GLY A 15 11.31 -13.64 -9.57
CA GLY A 15 10.89 -12.80 -8.46
C GLY A 15 9.44 -13.04 -8.11
N GLY A 16 8.94 -12.31 -7.14
CA GLY A 16 7.55 -12.37 -6.72
C GLY A 16 7.28 -11.43 -5.57
N THR A 17 6.01 -11.14 -5.34
CA THR A 17 5.54 -10.37 -4.18
C THR A 17 4.72 -11.28 -3.26
N LYS A 18 4.67 -10.91 -1.98
CA LYS A 18 3.85 -11.64 -1.01
C LYS A 18 2.42 -11.10 -1.03
N SER A 19 1.45 -11.93 -0.66
CA SER A 19 0.14 -11.43 -0.30
C SER A 19 0.27 -10.58 0.96
N GLY A 20 -0.31 -9.39 0.96
CA GLY A 20 -0.30 -8.46 2.09
C GLY A 20 -1.72 -8.15 2.55
N ALA A 21 -1.94 -8.16 3.86
CA ALA A 21 -3.16 -7.69 4.48
C ALA A 21 -2.82 -6.72 5.61
N SER A 22 -3.38 -5.52 5.53
CA SER A 22 -3.24 -4.51 6.60
C SER A 22 -3.88 -5.00 7.89
N ASP A 23 -3.20 -4.79 9.01
CA ASP A 23 -3.77 -5.01 10.33
C ASP A 23 -4.90 -4.00 10.58
N PRO A 24 -6.09 -4.46 10.98
CA PRO A 24 -7.26 -3.58 11.16
C PRO A 24 -7.01 -2.43 12.13
N GLU A 25 -6.25 -2.67 13.19
CA GLU A 25 -5.94 -1.65 14.19
C GLU A 25 -5.08 -0.52 13.62
N CYS A 26 -4.08 -0.85 12.79
CA CYS A 26 -3.26 0.15 12.11
C CYS A 26 -4.08 0.93 11.06
N ALA A 27 -4.90 0.23 10.28
CA ALA A 27 -5.76 0.87 9.29
C ALA A 27 -6.75 1.84 9.95
N LYS A 28 -7.30 1.47 11.11
CA LYS A 28 -8.19 2.32 11.90
C LYS A 28 -7.49 3.60 12.38
N VAL A 29 -6.27 3.50 12.91
CA VAL A 29 -5.48 4.67 13.35
C VAL A 29 -5.30 5.64 12.18
N VAL A 30 -4.90 5.15 11.01
CA VAL A 30 -4.73 5.98 9.81
C VAL A 30 -6.03 6.65 9.40
N ALA A 31 -7.14 5.92 9.42
CA ALA A 31 -8.45 6.46 9.05
C ALA A 31 -8.94 7.53 10.03
N GLU A 32 -8.69 7.38 11.31
CA GLU A 32 -9.03 8.36 12.35
C GLU A 32 -8.21 9.65 12.18
N GLU A 33 -6.88 9.55 12.03
CA GLU A 33 -6.02 10.70 11.77
C GLU A 33 -6.40 11.43 10.48
N ALA A 34 -6.69 10.69 9.42
CA ALA A 34 -7.14 11.27 8.16
C ALA A 34 -8.47 12.06 8.30
N LYS A 35 -9.41 11.56 9.13
CA LYS A 35 -10.66 12.27 9.45
C LYS A 35 -10.40 13.54 10.24
N GLU A 36 -9.52 13.48 11.24
CA GLU A 36 -9.18 14.64 12.08
C GLU A 36 -8.49 15.76 11.28
N MET A 37 -7.68 15.39 10.27
CA MET A 37 -7.08 16.38 9.36
C MET A 37 -8.11 17.15 8.53
N GLY A 38 -9.22 16.54 8.17
CA GLY A 38 -10.30 17.19 7.42
C GLY A 38 -9.96 17.61 5.98
N VAL A 39 -8.83 17.16 5.44
CA VAL A 39 -8.35 17.53 4.08
C VAL A 39 -8.64 16.47 3.02
N PHE A 40 -9.09 15.29 3.43
CA PHE A 40 -9.41 14.17 2.53
C PHE A 40 -10.92 14.09 2.29
N ASN A 41 -11.33 14.19 1.03
CA ASN A 41 -12.75 14.13 0.65
C ASN A 41 -13.38 12.74 0.81
N ASN A 42 -12.56 11.69 0.73
CA ASN A 42 -13.02 10.31 0.82
C ASN A 42 -11.99 9.47 1.57
N ILE A 43 -12.43 8.81 2.63
CA ILE A 43 -11.59 7.96 3.47
C ILE A 43 -12.18 6.55 3.46
N ILE A 44 -11.45 5.63 2.89
CA ILE A 44 -11.82 4.21 2.82
C ILE A 44 -10.83 3.44 3.70
N GLU A 45 -11.29 3.00 4.86
CA GLU A 45 -10.45 2.33 5.84
C GLU A 45 -9.84 1.03 5.32
N ARG A 46 -10.59 0.27 4.52
CA ARG A 46 -10.12 -0.99 3.94
C ARG A 46 -10.63 -1.18 2.53
N LYS A 47 -9.71 -1.49 1.63
CA LYS A 47 -10.04 -1.80 0.23
C LYS A 47 -9.01 -2.79 -0.32
N SER A 48 -9.47 -3.72 -1.17
CA SER A 48 -8.53 -4.53 -1.95
C SER A 48 -7.76 -3.63 -2.92
N PHE A 49 -6.44 -3.75 -2.91
CA PHE A 49 -5.58 -3.00 -3.83
C PHE A 49 -5.67 -3.55 -5.25
N GLY A 50 -5.84 -4.88 -5.37
CA GLY A 50 -6.00 -5.55 -6.67
C GLY A 50 -4.75 -5.56 -7.54
N ALA A 51 -3.57 -5.32 -6.94
CA ALA A 51 -2.28 -5.29 -7.61
C ALA A 51 -1.18 -5.87 -6.71
N SER A 52 0.00 -6.09 -7.28
CA SER A 52 1.20 -6.48 -6.54
C SER A 52 1.91 -5.24 -6.01
N GLU A 53 2.50 -5.35 -4.81
CA GLU A 53 3.20 -4.27 -4.15
C GLU A 53 4.38 -4.82 -3.34
N ASP A 54 5.57 -4.30 -3.60
CA ASP A 54 6.81 -4.76 -2.94
C ASP A 54 6.80 -4.51 -1.43
N TYR A 55 6.06 -3.50 -0.98
CA TYR A 55 5.85 -3.22 0.44
C TYR A 55 5.27 -4.41 1.20
N SER A 56 4.62 -5.35 0.51
CA SER A 56 4.12 -6.60 1.09
C SER A 56 5.21 -7.43 1.78
N HIS A 57 6.47 -7.33 1.32
CA HIS A 57 7.62 -7.99 1.97
C HIS A 57 7.95 -7.38 3.33
N PHE A 58 7.98 -6.04 3.42
CA PHE A 58 8.21 -5.33 4.69
C PHE A 58 7.10 -5.65 5.68
N MET A 59 5.85 -5.48 5.27
CA MET A 59 4.68 -5.70 6.11
C MET A 59 4.65 -7.14 6.64
N SER A 60 4.84 -8.13 5.76
CA SER A 60 4.83 -9.54 6.16
C SER A 60 6.00 -9.90 7.09
N THR A 61 7.16 -9.26 6.95
CA THR A 61 8.30 -9.46 7.85
C THR A 61 8.01 -8.92 9.24
N VAL A 62 7.46 -7.72 9.33
CA VAL A 62 7.03 -7.11 10.61
C VAL A 62 5.96 -7.96 11.28
N GLN A 63 4.96 -8.40 10.53
CA GLN A 63 3.86 -9.22 11.04
C GLN A 63 4.35 -10.60 11.51
N ALA A 64 5.28 -11.23 10.79
CA ALA A 64 5.89 -12.51 11.20
C ALA A 64 6.69 -12.40 12.50
N ALA A 65 7.21 -11.21 12.81
CA ALA A 65 7.88 -10.90 14.07
C ALA A 65 6.93 -10.47 15.20
N GLY A 66 5.61 -10.60 15.01
CA GLY A 66 4.58 -10.22 15.99
C GLY A 66 4.23 -8.73 15.99
N GLY A 67 4.79 -7.95 15.09
CA GLY A 67 4.42 -6.55 14.88
C GLY A 67 3.16 -6.40 14.04
N LYS A 68 2.73 -5.15 13.83
CA LYS A 68 1.58 -4.78 13.01
C LYS A 68 1.98 -3.82 11.91
N GLY A 69 1.32 -3.92 10.77
CA GLY A 69 1.61 -3.08 9.62
C GLY A 69 0.38 -2.78 8.79
N THR A 70 0.41 -1.68 8.09
CA THR A 70 -0.62 -1.30 7.13
C THR A 70 -0.01 -0.65 5.90
N TYR A 71 -0.63 -0.86 4.75
CA TYR A 71 -0.34 -0.16 3.53
C TYR A 71 -1.35 0.97 3.35
N VAL A 72 -0.86 2.18 3.14
CA VAL A 72 -1.68 3.37 2.99
C VAL A 72 -1.55 3.91 1.57
N GLN A 73 -2.66 4.10 0.90
CA GLN A 73 -2.73 4.74 -0.40
C GLN A 73 -3.34 6.13 -0.26
N VAL A 74 -2.57 7.16 -0.56
CA VAL A 74 -3.06 8.54 -0.62
C VAL A 74 -3.44 8.86 -2.06
N GLY A 75 -4.74 9.10 -2.27
CA GLY A 75 -5.29 9.44 -3.57
C GLY A 75 -5.03 10.89 -3.97
N THR A 76 -4.86 11.13 -5.25
CA THR A 76 -4.68 12.46 -5.83
C THR A 76 -5.32 12.55 -7.20
N ASN A 77 -5.56 13.77 -7.67
CA ASN A 77 -5.89 14.00 -9.08
C ASN A 77 -4.68 13.66 -9.95
N ARG A 78 -4.90 12.92 -11.01
CA ARG A 78 -3.83 12.51 -11.92
C ARG A 78 -4.28 12.62 -13.38
N LYS A 79 -3.34 12.94 -14.25
CA LYS A 79 -3.59 13.08 -15.70
C LYS A 79 -3.71 11.73 -16.40
N ALA A 80 -2.98 10.73 -15.94
CA ALA A 80 -2.96 9.38 -16.50
C ALA A 80 -2.85 8.32 -15.39
N GLY A 81 -3.06 7.05 -15.75
CA GLY A 81 -2.88 5.91 -14.86
C GLY A 81 -1.42 5.65 -14.50
N HIS A 82 -1.19 4.75 -13.54
CA HIS A 82 0.15 4.24 -13.26
C HIS A 82 0.75 3.55 -14.48
N HIS A 83 2.07 3.50 -14.56
CA HIS A 83 2.82 2.90 -15.67
C HIS A 83 2.53 3.54 -17.04
N ASN A 84 2.25 4.83 -17.05
CA ASN A 84 1.99 5.63 -18.24
C ASN A 84 3.02 6.78 -18.32
N ASN A 85 3.56 7.04 -19.50
CA ASN A 85 4.57 8.09 -19.70
C ASN A 85 4.03 9.53 -19.52
N HIS A 86 2.70 9.70 -19.45
CA HIS A 86 2.04 10.96 -19.11
C HIS A 86 1.54 10.99 -17.65
N PHE A 87 1.99 10.04 -16.83
CA PHE A 87 1.64 10.03 -15.41
C PHE A 87 2.12 11.32 -14.75
N ASP A 88 1.21 11.95 -14.04
CA ASP A 88 1.45 13.16 -13.26
C ASP A 88 0.42 13.24 -12.14
N PHE A 89 0.72 13.91 -11.05
CA PHE A 89 -0.17 14.02 -9.90
C PHE A 89 -0.09 15.40 -9.26
N ASP A 90 -1.08 15.77 -8.47
CA ASP A 90 -1.07 17.04 -7.74
C ASP A 90 -0.11 16.94 -6.54
N GLU A 91 1.04 17.63 -6.66
CA GLU A 91 2.11 17.62 -5.65
C GLU A 91 1.68 18.16 -4.27
N LYS A 92 0.59 18.94 -4.19
CA LYS A 92 0.02 19.38 -2.90
C LYS A 92 -0.35 18.19 -2.00
N THR A 93 -0.64 17.05 -2.60
CA THR A 93 -0.93 15.80 -1.88
C THR A 93 0.26 15.31 -1.05
N LEU A 94 1.50 15.64 -1.42
CA LEU A 94 2.70 15.24 -0.69
C LEU A 94 2.71 15.82 0.73
N GLY A 95 2.34 17.09 0.89
CA GLY A 95 2.24 17.72 2.20
C GLY A 95 1.20 17.03 3.09
N ASN A 96 0.03 16.74 2.54
CA ASN A 96 -1.04 16.03 3.26
C ASN A 96 -0.61 14.61 3.65
N ALA A 97 0.09 13.90 2.76
CA ALA A 97 0.60 12.57 3.04
C ALA A 97 1.67 12.57 4.15
N LEU A 98 2.59 13.54 4.10
CA LEU A 98 3.61 13.72 5.14
C LEU A 98 2.98 14.01 6.51
N GLU A 99 2.01 14.92 6.57
CA GLU A 99 1.31 15.24 7.82
C GLU A 99 0.58 14.01 8.36
N LEU A 100 -0.18 13.30 7.52
CA LEU A 100 -0.90 12.08 7.92
C LEU A 100 0.06 11.05 8.53
N MET A 101 1.15 10.75 7.85
CA MET A 101 2.12 9.77 8.33
C MET A 101 2.79 10.21 9.64
N SER A 102 3.13 11.50 9.77
CA SER A 102 3.71 12.06 10.98
C SER A 102 2.76 11.95 12.18
N ARG A 103 1.47 12.23 11.99
CA ARG A 103 0.43 12.06 13.02
C ARG A 103 0.28 10.60 13.43
N CYS A 104 0.24 9.68 12.47
CA CYS A 104 0.16 8.24 12.75
C CYS A 104 1.36 7.76 13.59
N VAL A 105 2.58 8.17 13.21
CA VAL A 105 3.81 7.83 13.96
C VAL A 105 3.75 8.41 15.37
N TRP A 106 3.42 9.69 15.53
CA TRP A 106 3.29 10.33 16.82
C TRP A 106 2.28 9.61 17.72
N ARG A 107 1.08 9.35 17.21
CA ARG A 107 0.03 8.64 17.95
C ARG A 107 0.45 7.22 18.38
N THR A 108 1.28 6.56 17.57
CA THR A 108 1.74 5.21 17.87
C THR A 108 2.86 5.20 18.93
N LEU A 109 3.74 6.21 18.91
CA LEU A 109 4.89 6.31 19.81
C LEU A 109 4.59 7.04 21.13
N ALA A 110 3.58 7.90 21.15
CA ALA A 110 3.20 8.71 22.32
C ALA A 110 2.35 7.96 23.38
N LYS A 111 2.39 6.63 23.36
CA LYS A 111 1.68 5.79 24.35
C LYS A 111 2.49 5.58 25.61
#